data_9e1448b990717241f9b2e02bcc7af67d
#
_entry.id   9e1448b990717241f9b2e02bcc7af67d
#
_cell.length_a   1.000
_cell.length_b   1.000
_cell.length_c   1.000
_cell.angle_alpha   90.00
_cell.angle_beta   90.00
_cell.angle_gamma   90.00
#
_symmetry.space_group_name_H-M   'P 1'
#
loop_
_entity.id
_entity.type
_entity.pdbx_description
1 polymer ?
#
loop_
_entity_poly.entity_id
_entity_poly.type
_entity_poly.pdbx_seq_one_letter_code
_entity_poly.pdbx_strand_id
1 'polypeptide(L)'
;LTFVHIAGTNGKGSVLAYVSTVLKEAGYKVGRYISPTIFSYRERIQVNESYISREDLIRLTEKVKAAGDQLLAEGRQHPTMFEMETAIAFLYFAEQNCDLVVLEVGMGGRLDATNVIRNTKVAVLASISMDHMGFLGNTLGEIAEHKAGIIKPGCTVVSASQQPEAAVSVRKKAE
;
A
#
# COMPACT_ATOMS: atom_id res chain seq x y z
N LEU A 1 -11.48 7.24 3.69
CA LEU A 1 -10.98 5.86 3.78
C LEU A 1 -10.10 5.68 5.00
N THR A 2 -10.16 4.50 5.60
CA THR A 2 -9.35 4.09 6.75
C THR A 2 -8.48 2.91 6.32
N PHE A 3 -7.21 2.87 6.76
CA PHE A 3 -6.23 1.96 6.19
C PHE A 3 -5.55 1.06 7.22
N VAL A 4 -5.33 -0.20 6.80
CA VAL A 4 -4.27 -1.09 7.30
C VAL A 4 -3.19 -1.10 6.23
N HIS A 5 -2.00 -0.61 6.56
CA HIS A 5 -0.90 -0.44 5.61
C HIS A 5 0.24 -1.42 5.91
N ILE A 6 0.67 -2.18 4.90
CA ILE A 6 1.57 -3.32 5.09
C ILE A 6 2.84 -3.12 4.27
N ALA A 7 3.98 -3.06 4.95
CA ALA A 7 5.32 -3.07 4.35
C ALA A 7 6.12 -4.29 4.79
N GLY A 8 7.20 -4.57 4.10
CA GLY A 8 8.10 -5.69 4.38
C GLY A 8 8.84 -6.14 3.13
N THR A 9 9.81 -7.02 3.28
CA THR A 9 10.47 -7.68 2.14
C THR A 9 9.62 -8.86 1.69
N ASN A 10 9.32 -9.78 2.58
CA ASN A 10 8.53 -10.98 2.30
C ASN A 10 7.29 -11.04 3.19
N GLY A 11 6.24 -11.73 2.72
CA GLY A 11 5.04 -12.00 3.49
C GLY A 11 3.96 -10.91 3.45
N LYS A 12 4.17 -9.76 2.78
CA LYS A 12 3.19 -8.68 2.68
C LYS A 12 1.83 -9.18 2.16
N GLY A 13 1.84 -9.81 0.98
CA GLY A 13 0.62 -10.34 0.34
C GLY A 13 -0.09 -11.40 1.18
N SER A 14 0.64 -12.27 1.90
CA SER A 14 0.05 -13.25 2.81
C SER A 14 -0.64 -12.58 3.98
N VAL A 15 0.02 -11.62 4.65
CA VAL A 15 -0.58 -10.85 5.73
C VAL A 15 -1.82 -10.09 5.24
N LEU A 16 -1.72 -9.47 4.08
CA LEU A 16 -2.84 -8.76 3.46
C LEU A 16 -4.03 -9.69 3.22
N ALA A 17 -3.79 -10.89 2.68
CA ALA A 17 -4.83 -11.87 2.42
C ALA A 17 -5.54 -12.27 3.72
N TYR A 18 -4.80 -12.63 4.77
CA TYR A 18 -5.39 -13.00 6.07
C TYR A 18 -6.18 -11.85 6.68
N VAL A 19 -5.57 -10.65 6.77
CA VAL A 19 -6.23 -9.49 7.39
C VAL A 19 -7.50 -9.10 6.65
N SER A 20 -7.45 -9.03 5.30
CA SER A 20 -8.61 -8.64 4.51
C SER A 20 -9.75 -9.66 4.60
N THR A 21 -9.43 -10.96 4.61
CA THR A 21 -10.45 -12.01 4.76
C THR A 21 -11.08 -11.99 6.16
N VAL A 22 -10.29 -11.86 7.21
CA VAL A 22 -10.82 -11.77 8.59
C VAL A 22 -11.73 -10.55 8.76
N LEU A 23 -11.35 -9.40 8.25
CA LEU A 23 -12.17 -8.18 8.29
C LEU A 23 -13.48 -8.35 7.50
N LYS A 24 -13.42 -8.97 6.31
CA LYS A 24 -14.60 -9.30 5.51
C LYS A 24 -15.56 -10.24 6.28
N GLU A 25 -15.05 -11.31 6.87
CA GLU A 25 -15.85 -12.26 7.67
C GLU A 25 -16.43 -11.60 8.93
N ALA A 26 -15.78 -10.56 9.45
CA ALA A 26 -16.31 -9.71 10.52
C ALA A 26 -17.39 -8.73 10.06
N GLY A 27 -17.77 -8.73 8.78
CA GLY A 27 -18.86 -7.93 8.23
C GLY A 27 -18.46 -6.58 7.66
N TYR A 28 -17.17 -6.26 7.59
CA TYR A 28 -16.71 -5.02 6.97
C TYR A 28 -16.67 -5.11 5.43
N LYS A 29 -16.92 -4.00 4.76
CA LYS A 29 -16.65 -3.85 3.33
C LYS A 29 -15.18 -3.46 3.13
N VAL A 30 -14.38 -4.40 2.68
CA VAL A 30 -12.92 -4.30 2.66
C VAL A 30 -12.39 -4.08 1.25
N GLY A 31 -11.70 -2.95 1.05
CA GLY A 31 -10.85 -2.72 -0.11
C GLY A 31 -9.51 -3.44 0.07
N ARG A 32 -8.97 -4.02 -1.03
CA ARG A 32 -7.71 -4.74 -1.05
C ARG A 32 -6.88 -4.28 -2.24
N TYR A 33 -5.64 -3.84 -1.97
CA TYR A 33 -4.68 -3.40 -2.98
C TYR A 33 -3.39 -4.20 -2.88
N ILE A 34 -3.03 -4.91 -3.95
CA ILE A 34 -1.88 -5.82 -4.00
C ILE A 34 -0.95 -5.55 -5.17
N SER A 35 0.31 -5.91 -5.00
CA SER A 35 1.32 -5.90 -6.07
C SER A 35 2.45 -6.90 -5.78
N PRO A 36 2.99 -7.59 -6.82
CA PRO A 36 2.50 -7.63 -8.20
C PRO A 36 1.22 -8.46 -8.35
N THR A 37 0.62 -8.43 -9.54
CA THR A 37 -0.48 -9.33 -9.95
C THR A 37 0.09 -10.60 -10.57
N ILE A 38 -0.65 -11.72 -10.50
CA ILE A 38 -0.19 -13.03 -10.99
C ILE A 38 -0.98 -13.46 -12.20
N PHE A 39 -2.33 -13.43 -12.14
CA PHE A 39 -3.20 -13.95 -13.19
C PHE A 39 -3.91 -12.84 -13.97
N SER A 40 -4.29 -11.76 -13.31
CA SER A 40 -5.06 -10.67 -13.92
C SER A 40 -4.63 -9.33 -13.36
N TYR A 41 -4.49 -8.34 -14.24
CA TYR A 41 -4.23 -6.96 -13.81
C TYR A 41 -5.26 -6.45 -12.79
N ARG A 42 -6.52 -6.88 -12.88
CA ARG A 42 -7.59 -6.48 -11.97
C ARG A 42 -7.48 -7.05 -10.55
N GLU A 43 -6.61 -8.07 -10.34
CA GLU A 43 -6.30 -8.58 -9.00
C GLU A 43 -5.79 -7.48 -8.07
N ARG A 44 -5.14 -6.47 -8.64
CA ARG A 44 -4.56 -5.35 -7.89
C ARG A 44 -5.59 -4.63 -7.04
N ILE A 45 -6.85 -4.54 -7.51
CA ILE A 45 -7.91 -3.75 -6.90
C ILE A 45 -9.12 -4.64 -6.67
N GLN A 46 -9.42 -4.93 -5.42
CA GLN A 46 -10.51 -5.81 -5.03
C GLN A 46 -11.37 -5.18 -3.92
N VAL A 47 -12.65 -5.49 -3.92
CA VAL A 47 -13.56 -5.20 -2.79
C VAL A 47 -14.24 -6.50 -2.41
N ASN A 48 -14.09 -6.90 -1.14
CA ASN A 48 -14.59 -8.18 -0.63
C ASN A 48 -14.20 -9.36 -1.53
N GLU A 49 -12.92 -9.40 -1.96
CA GLU A 49 -12.31 -10.43 -2.83
C GLU A 49 -12.84 -10.45 -4.28
N SER A 50 -13.75 -9.55 -4.63
CA SER A 50 -14.19 -9.36 -6.01
C SER A 50 -13.32 -8.34 -6.71
N TYR A 51 -12.80 -8.68 -7.88
CA TYR A 51 -11.97 -7.77 -8.68
C TYR A 51 -12.77 -6.58 -9.17
N ILE A 52 -12.13 -5.43 -9.30
CA ILE A 52 -12.69 -4.26 -9.98
C ILE A 52 -13.27 -4.68 -11.35
N SER A 53 -14.45 -4.20 -11.71
CA SER A 53 -15.05 -4.46 -13.02
C SER A 53 -14.19 -3.89 -14.15
N ARG A 54 -14.35 -4.40 -15.38
CA ARG A 54 -13.65 -3.82 -16.54
C ARG A 54 -14.12 -2.39 -16.80
N GLU A 55 -15.39 -2.17 -16.66
CA GLU A 55 -16.08 -0.89 -16.88
C GLU A 55 -15.57 0.17 -15.90
N ASP A 56 -15.50 -0.16 -14.61
CA ASP A 56 -14.97 0.76 -13.59
C ASP A 56 -13.47 1.02 -13.78
N LEU A 57 -12.70 -0.02 -14.12
CA LEU A 57 -11.28 0.15 -14.38
C LEU A 57 -11.04 1.10 -15.56
N ILE A 58 -11.77 0.96 -16.67
CA ILE A 58 -11.67 1.85 -17.84
C ILE A 58 -12.05 3.27 -17.43
N ARG A 59 -13.23 3.46 -16.86
CA ARG A 59 -13.75 4.76 -16.43
C ARG A 59 -12.79 5.50 -15.49
N LEU A 60 -12.26 4.81 -14.49
CA LEU A 60 -11.34 5.41 -13.52
C LEU A 60 -9.95 5.66 -14.12
N THR A 61 -9.51 4.80 -15.05
CA THR A 61 -8.26 5.03 -15.78
C THR A 61 -8.35 6.31 -16.61
N GLU A 62 -9.44 6.53 -17.33
CA GLU A 62 -9.66 7.76 -18.10
C GLU A 62 -9.65 9.00 -17.20
N LYS A 63 -10.33 8.92 -16.03
CA LYS A 63 -10.36 10.01 -15.05
C LYS A 63 -8.96 10.34 -14.50
N VAL A 64 -8.20 9.34 -14.11
CA VAL A 64 -6.84 9.53 -13.57
C VAL A 64 -5.87 10.00 -14.66
N LYS A 65 -5.99 9.44 -15.87
CA LYS A 65 -5.21 9.89 -17.02
C LYS A 65 -5.44 11.38 -17.32
N ALA A 66 -6.68 11.83 -17.36
CA ALA A 66 -7.01 13.24 -17.60
C ALA A 66 -6.37 14.16 -16.53
N ALA A 67 -6.36 13.74 -15.26
CA ALA A 67 -5.68 14.48 -14.20
C ALA A 67 -4.15 14.49 -14.38
N GLY A 68 -3.56 13.37 -14.83
CA GLY A 68 -2.13 13.29 -15.15
C GLY A 68 -1.75 14.21 -16.33
N ASP A 69 -2.54 14.22 -17.39
CA ASP A 69 -2.37 15.08 -18.56
C ASP A 69 -2.46 16.57 -18.16
N GLN A 70 -3.35 16.92 -17.23
CA GLN A 70 -3.46 18.29 -16.69
C GLN A 70 -2.18 18.68 -15.93
N LEU A 71 -1.65 17.81 -15.05
CA LEU A 71 -0.39 18.07 -14.35
C LEU A 71 0.75 18.33 -15.33
N LEU A 72 0.82 17.55 -16.41
CA LEU A 72 1.82 17.75 -17.47
C LEU A 72 1.64 19.10 -18.16
N ALA A 73 0.41 19.51 -18.47
CA ALA A 73 0.10 20.81 -19.06
C ALA A 73 0.46 21.99 -18.13
N GLU A 74 0.42 21.78 -16.82
CA GLU A 74 0.88 22.73 -15.80
C GLU A 74 2.41 22.77 -15.62
N GLY A 75 3.17 22.03 -16.44
CA GLY A 75 4.63 21.95 -16.37
C GLY A 75 5.17 21.04 -15.25
N ARG A 76 4.33 20.19 -14.68
CA ARG A 76 4.70 19.18 -13.67
C ARG A 76 5.07 17.87 -14.33
N GLN A 77 5.70 16.98 -13.59
CA GLN A 77 5.97 15.63 -14.06
C GLN A 77 4.67 14.82 -14.16
N HIS A 78 4.55 14.03 -15.23
CA HIS A 78 3.45 13.08 -15.35
C HIS A 78 3.62 11.98 -14.28
N PRO A 79 2.52 11.57 -13.59
CA PRO A 79 2.59 10.49 -12.62
C PRO A 79 3.12 9.19 -13.24
N THR A 80 3.85 8.43 -12.46
CA THR A 80 4.27 7.07 -12.83
C THR A 80 3.05 6.14 -12.94
N MET A 81 3.23 5.01 -13.63
CA MET A 81 2.16 4.00 -13.73
C MET A 81 1.65 3.56 -12.35
N PHE A 82 2.55 3.30 -11.40
CA PHE A 82 2.17 2.84 -10.06
C PHE A 82 1.43 3.92 -9.26
N GLU A 83 1.77 5.19 -9.42
CA GLU A 83 1.02 6.31 -8.83
C GLU A 83 -0.39 6.41 -9.41
N MET A 84 -0.53 6.25 -10.73
CA MET A 84 -1.84 6.23 -11.39
C MET A 84 -2.70 5.05 -10.93
N GLU A 85 -2.13 3.85 -10.87
CA GLU A 85 -2.79 2.63 -10.37
C GLU A 85 -3.27 2.80 -8.93
N THR A 86 -2.44 3.40 -8.08
CA THR A 86 -2.77 3.70 -6.68
C THR A 86 -3.92 4.71 -6.59
N ALA A 87 -3.91 5.75 -7.43
CA ALA A 87 -5.00 6.73 -7.49
C ALA A 87 -6.32 6.09 -7.96
N ILE A 88 -6.28 5.21 -8.97
CA ILE A 88 -7.45 4.44 -9.44
C ILE A 88 -8.02 3.61 -8.28
N ALA A 89 -7.16 2.91 -7.53
CA ALA A 89 -7.58 2.10 -6.41
C ALA A 89 -8.27 2.92 -5.32
N PHE A 90 -7.70 4.07 -4.94
CA PHE A 90 -8.30 4.93 -3.92
C PHE A 90 -9.64 5.52 -4.35
N LEU A 91 -9.79 5.93 -5.61
CA LEU A 91 -11.07 6.38 -6.15
C LEU A 91 -12.10 5.25 -6.11
N TYR A 92 -11.73 4.06 -6.56
CA TYR A 92 -12.62 2.90 -6.55
C TYR A 92 -13.08 2.55 -5.14
N PHE A 93 -12.18 2.46 -4.17
CA PHE A 93 -12.52 2.15 -2.78
C PHE A 93 -13.43 3.21 -2.14
N ALA A 94 -13.22 4.48 -2.48
CA ALA A 94 -14.07 5.57 -2.03
C ALA A 94 -15.48 5.46 -2.64
N GLU A 95 -15.60 5.25 -3.94
CA GLU A 95 -16.89 5.07 -4.63
C GLU A 95 -17.64 3.83 -4.14
N GLN A 96 -16.90 2.77 -3.79
CA GLN A 96 -17.46 1.55 -3.21
C GLN A 96 -17.86 1.70 -1.74
N ASN A 97 -17.58 2.83 -1.08
CA ASN A 97 -17.81 3.05 0.34
C ASN A 97 -17.17 1.95 1.21
N CYS A 98 -15.90 1.62 0.98
CA CYS A 98 -15.18 0.66 1.79
C CYS A 98 -15.01 1.19 3.22
N ASP A 99 -15.30 0.35 4.23
CA ASP A 99 -15.09 0.67 5.64
C ASP A 99 -13.59 0.72 5.97
N LEU A 100 -12.85 -0.23 5.41
CA LEU A 100 -11.41 -0.40 5.60
C LEU A 100 -10.73 -0.76 4.27
N VAL A 101 -9.50 -0.31 4.11
CA VAL A 101 -8.64 -0.70 2.98
C VAL A 101 -7.37 -1.35 3.52
N VAL A 102 -7.09 -2.57 3.10
CA VAL A 102 -5.82 -3.27 3.36
C VAL A 102 -4.90 -3.04 2.16
N LEU A 103 -3.78 -2.37 2.41
CA LEU A 103 -2.94 -1.76 1.39
C LEU A 103 -1.53 -2.32 1.45
N GLU A 104 -1.08 -2.98 0.39
CA GLU A 104 0.29 -3.45 0.24
C GLU A 104 1.18 -2.36 -0.36
N VAL A 105 2.33 -2.10 0.28
CA VAL A 105 3.40 -1.25 -0.26
C VAL A 105 4.02 -1.91 -1.49
N GLY A 106 4.18 -1.16 -2.57
CA GLY A 106 4.86 -1.64 -3.77
C GLY A 106 6.37 -1.82 -3.51
N MET A 107 7.05 -0.76 -3.11
CA MET A 107 8.48 -0.79 -2.83
C MET A 107 8.86 0.16 -1.69
N GLY A 108 9.69 -0.31 -0.77
CA GLY A 108 10.17 0.50 0.35
C GLY A 108 9.07 0.79 1.36
N GLY A 109 8.54 1.98 1.36
CA GLY A 109 7.46 2.45 2.24
C GLY A 109 7.36 3.97 2.27
N ARG A 110 8.39 4.67 2.78
CA ARG A 110 8.36 6.14 2.98
C ARG A 110 7.99 6.92 1.72
N LEU A 111 8.53 6.56 0.56
CA LEU A 111 8.32 7.23 -0.72
C LEU A 111 7.39 6.45 -1.67
N ASP A 112 6.78 5.36 -1.18
CA ASP A 112 5.86 4.58 -1.99
C ASP A 112 4.58 5.37 -2.29
N ALA A 113 4.03 5.19 -3.49
CA ALA A 113 2.80 5.87 -3.91
C ALA A 113 1.63 5.62 -2.94
N THR A 114 1.59 4.44 -2.32
CA THR A 114 0.55 4.11 -1.32
C THR A 114 0.66 4.95 -0.05
N ASN A 115 1.81 5.57 0.23
CA ASN A 115 2.07 6.26 1.49
C ASN A 115 1.55 7.72 1.56
N VAL A 116 0.80 8.17 0.55
CA VAL A 116 0.08 9.46 0.58
C VAL A 116 -1.07 9.49 1.59
N ILE A 117 -1.48 8.34 2.08
CA ILE A 117 -2.58 8.18 3.04
C ILE A 117 -2.25 8.82 4.39
N ARG A 118 -3.30 9.32 5.08
CA ARG A 118 -3.17 9.98 6.39
C ARG A 118 -3.88 9.22 7.52
N ASN A 119 -4.94 8.50 7.23
CA ASN A 119 -5.76 7.79 8.21
C ASN A 119 -5.37 6.30 8.29
N THR A 120 -4.12 6.04 8.67
CA THR A 120 -3.64 4.68 8.93
C THR A 120 -4.01 4.27 10.35
N LYS A 121 -4.82 3.22 10.50
CA LYS A 121 -5.15 2.64 11.82
C LYS A 121 -4.08 1.67 12.30
N VAL A 122 -3.59 0.84 11.39
CA VAL A 122 -2.55 -0.15 11.69
C VAL A 122 -1.47 -0.11 10.60
N ALA A 123 -0.23 0.06 11.00
CA ALA A 123 0.94 -0.13 10.16
C ALA A 123 1.56 -1.49 10.48
N VAL A 124 1.65 -2.36 9.48
CA VAL A 124 2.19 -3.72 9.64
C VAL A 124 3.54 -3.82 8.96
N LEU A 125 4.55 -4.20 9.71
CA LEU A 125 5.89 -4.52 9.20
C LEU A 125 6.03 -6.06 9.16
N ALA A 126 5.88 -6.64 7.97
CA ALA A 126 6.20 -8.04 7.73
C ALA A 126 7.73 -8.26 7.82
N SER A 127 8.23 -9.43 7.47
CA SER A 127 9.67 -9.68 7.61
C SER A 127 10.49 -8.71 6.74
N ILE A 128 11.56 -8.16 7.32
CA ILE A 128 12.50 -7.25 6.66
C ILE A 128 13.84 -7.97 6.50
N SER A 129 14.32 -8.01 5.27
CA SER A 129 15.63 -8.56 4.90
C SER A 129 16.28 -7.68 3.83
N MET A 130 17.54 -7.98 3.48
CA MET A 130 18.25 -7.28 2.42
C MET A 130 17.48 -7.44 1.09
N ASP A 131 17.05 -6.32 0.52
CA ASP A 131 16.26 -6.27 -0.70
C ASP A 131 16.36 -4.90 -1.36
N HIS A 132 16.24 -4.83 -2.69
CA HIS A 132 16.33 -3.58 -3.46
C HIS A 132 17.54 -2.71 -3.08
N MET A 133 18.70 -3.34 -2.90
CA MET A 133 19.96 -2.66 -2.59
C MET A 133 20.26 -1.60 -3.65
N GLY A 134 20.72 -0.44 -3.20
CA GLY A 134 20.93 0.72 -4.06
C GLY A 134 19.73 1.68 -4.17
N PHE A 135 18.49 1.20 -3.95
CA PHE A 135 17.30 2.05 -3.89
C PHE A 135 16.86 2.35 -2.46
N LEU A 136 16.87 1.34 -1.59
CA LEU A 136 16.40 1.46 -0.21
C LEU A 136 17.53 1.60 0.82
N GLY A 137 18.77 1.53 0.36
CA GLY A 137 19.96 1.56 1.22
C GLY A 137 20.82 0.32 1.08
N ASN A 138 21.97 0.33 1.75
CA ASN A 138 22.97 -0.73 1.70
C ASN A 138 23.08 -1.52 3.01
N THR A 139 22.31 -1.10 4.02
CA THR A 139 22.23 -1.76 5.32
C THR A 139 20.80 -2.16 5.63
N LEU A 140 20.63 -3.15 6.51
CA LEU A 140 19.31 -3.59 6.96
C LEU A 140 18.59 -2.48 7.73
N GLY A 141 19.32 -1.66 8.47
CA GLY A 141 18.78 -0.51 9.19
C GLY A 141 18.19 0.54 8.28
N GLU A 142 18.87 0.89 7.17
CA GLU A 142 18.37 1.83 6.16
C GLU A 142 17.12 1.30 5.47
N ILE A 143 17.12 0.04 5.06
CA ILE A 143 15.96 -0.62 4.46
C ILE A 143 14.77 -0.61 5.42
N ALA A 144 15.02 -0.92 6.71
CA ALA A 144 13.99 -0.90 7.74
C ALA A 144 13.45 0.51 8.00
N GLU A 145 14.30 1.53 7.97
CA GLU A 145 13.88 2.93 8.09
C GLU A 145 12.94 3.34 6.94
N HIS A 146 13.28 2.97 5.69
CA HIS A 146 12.40 3.19 4.55
C HIS A 146 11.04 2.51 4.71
N LYS A 147 11.03 1.24 5.14
CA LYS A 147 9.79 0.48 5.35
C LYS A 147 8.97 1.02 6.52
N ALA A 148 9.62 1.39 7.62
CA ALA A 148 8.98 2.01 8.78
C ALA A 148 8.36 3.39 8.46
N GLY A 149 8.71 4.00 7.32
CA GLY A 149 8.13 5.25 6.85
C GLY A 149 6.61 5.22 6.62
N ILE A 150 5.98 4.04 6.66
CA ILE A 150 4.51 3.90 6.61
C ILE A 150 3.84 4.16 7.96
N ILE A 151 4.60 4.19 9.05
CA ILE A 151 4.09 4.48 10.39
C ILE A 151 3.65 5.94 10.45
N LYS A 152 2.41 6.17 10.85
CA LYS A 152 1.80 7.50 11.00
C LYS A 152 1.53 7.79 12.48
N PRO A 153 1.53 9.07 12.88
CA PRO A 153 1.16 9.43 14.25
C PRO A 153 -0.20 8.85 14.65
N GLY A 154 -0.25 8.23 15.81
CA GLY A 154 -1.48 7.66 16.37
C GLY A 154 -1.94 6.33 15.78
N CYS A 155 -1.18 5.72 14.84
CA CYS A 155 -1.49 4.36 14.37
C CYS A 155 -0.92 3.29 15.31
N THR A 156 -1.56 2.13 15.33
CA THR A 156 -1.00 0.93 15.97
C THR A 156 0.07 0.33 15.05
N VAL A 157 1.22 -0.03 15.61
CA VAL A 157 2.31 -0.69 14.87
C VAL A 157 2.35 -2.17 15.24
N VAL A 158 2.30 -3.04 14.23
CA VAL A 158 2.48 -4.48 14.38
C VAL A 158 3.68 -4.91 13.55
N SER A 159 4.66 -5.55 14.18
CA SER A 159 5.86 -6.02 13.48
C SER A 159 6.06 -7.52 13.70
N ALA A 160 6.39 -8.21 12.62
CA ALA A 160 6.99 -9.53 12.75
C ALA A 160 8.31 -9.45 13.56
N SER A 161 8.81 -10.57 14.05
CA SER A 161 10.14 -10.64 14.63
C SER A 161 11.16 -10.20 13.58
N GLN A 162 11.99 -9.21 13.92
CA GLN A 162 13.00 -8.63 13.04
C GLN A 162 14.42 -8.93 13.56
N GLN A 163 15.40 -8.87 12.66
CA GLN A 163 16.79 -8.81 13.08
C GLN A 163 17.06 -7.55 13.92
N PRO A 164 18.02 -7.58 14.86
CA PRO A 164 18.22 -6.47 15.81
C PRO A 164 18.33 -5.08 15.18
N GLU A 165 19.08 -4.97 14.08
CA GLU A 165 19.30 -3.71 13.37
C GLU A 165 17.96 -3.15 12.80
N ALA A 166 17.15 -3.99 12.16
CA ALA A 166 15.84 -3.60 11.66
C ALA A 166 14.86 -3.27 12.80
N ALA A 167 14.89 -4.05 13.89
CA ALA A 167 14.03 -3.81 15.05
C ALA A 167 14.26 -2.43 15.69
N VAL A 168 15.53 -1.98 15.75
CA VAL A 168 15.89 -0.64 16.26
C VAL A 168 15.25 0.45 15.39
N SER A 169 15.41 0.36 14.06
CA SER A 169 14.83 1.34 13.13
C SER A 169 13.29 1.41 13.22
N VAL A 170 12.63 0.26 13.32
CA VAL A 170 11.17 0.19 13.46
C VAL A 170 10.71 0.80 14.79
N ARG A 171 11.35 0.49 15.92
CA ARG A 171 11.02 1.07 17.24
C ARG A 171 11.15 2.59 17.23
N LYS A 172 12.32 3.08 16.80
CA LYS A 172 12.60 4.52 16.72
C LYS A 172 11.53 5.29 15.96
N LYS A 173 10.90 4.65 14.98
CA LYS A 173 9.85 5.29 14.18
C LYS A 173 8.47 5.17 14.82
N ALA A 174 8.26 4.18 15.69
CA ALA A 174 6.99 3.92 16.36
C ALA A 174 6.82 4.75 17.65
N GLU A 175 7.92 5.21 18.25
CA GLU A 175 7.97 6.14 19.39
C GLU A 175 7.75 7.59 18.91
#